data_e6a235f43b7ebe3c7c7e09efd11ff618
#
_entry.id   e6a235f43b7ebe3c7c7e09efd11ff618
#
_cell.length_a   1.000
_cell.length_b   1.000
_cell.length_c   1.000
_cell.angle_alpha   90.00
_cell.angle_beta   90.00
_cell.angle_gamma   90.00
#
_symmetry.space_group_name_H-M   'P 1'
#
loop_
_entity.id
_entity.type
_entity.pdbx_description
1 polymer ?
#
loop_
_entity_poly.entity_id
_entity_poly.type
_entity_poly.pdbx_seq_one_letter_code
_entity_poly.pdbx_strand_id
1 'polypeptide(L)'
;MNPRVIAIGIALCLGACAPVAVPMPIQPFPDVPVPAEWTPYSDDWVMIRSPKITAARLIYFTPESVDETLAHARRLMARAGWIETHSERFVNAEKFPGVWVEFGKGDDICRLTVIEGTGATHVDYTLARVNPGSS
;
A
#
# COMPACT_ATOMS: atom_id res chain seq x y z
N MET A 1 38.12 -22.52 61.37
CA MET A 1 38.20 -22.92 59.97
C MET A 1 36.88 -22.53 59.30
N ASN A 2 36.85 -21.42 58.53
CA ASN A 2 35.65 -20.96 57.83
C ASN A 2 35.73 -21.39 56.36
N PRO A 3 34.74 -22.11 55.81
CA PRO A 3 34.65 -22.27 54.36
C PRO A 3 33.96 -21.04 53.75
N ARG A 4 34.70 -20.33 52.91
CA ARG A 4 34.18 -19.26 52.07
C ARG A 4 33.32 -19.86 50.98
N VAL A 5 32.01 -19.58 51.02
CA VAL A 5 31.07 -19.89 49.93
C VAL A 5 31.23 -18.83 48.87
N ILE A 6 31.80 -19.20 47.74
CA ILE A 6 31.87 -18.35 46.54
C ILE A 6 30.52 -18.51 45.78
N ALA A 7 29.68 -17.49 45.87
CA ALA A 7 28.47 -17.42 45.03
C ALA A 7 28.83 -16.94 43.61
N ILE A 8 28.81 -17.84 42.64
CA ILE A 8 28.97 -17.50 41.22
C ILE A 8 27.63 -17.02 40.72
N GLY A 9 27.49 -15.70 40.54
CA GLY A 9 26.35 -15.10 39.90
C GLY A 9 26.37 -15.32 38.37
N ILE A 10 25.51 -16.16 37.88
CA ILE A 10 25.27 -16.32 36.44
C ILE A 10 24.41 -15.17 35.98
N ALA A 11 25.00 -14.18 35.31
CA ALA A 11 24.27 -13.12 34.62
C ALA A 11 23.68 -13.69 33.32
N LEU A 12 22.38 -13.98 33.30
CA LEU A 12 21.64 -14.27 32.04
C LEU A 12 21.50 -12.99 31.25
N CYS A 13 22.32 -12.82 30.23
CA CYS A 13 22.12 -11.82 29.18
C CYS A 13 20.93 -12.29 28.29
N LEU A 14 19.71 -11.88 28.64
CA LEU A 14 18.57 -11.93 27.75
C LEU A 14 18.79 -10.89 26.64
N GLY A 15 19.44 -11.33 25.57
CA GLY A 15 19.49 -10.55 24.33
C GLY A 15 18.09 -10.42 23.75
N ALA A 16 17.43 -9.31 24.03
CA ALA A 16 16.19 -8.96 23.36
C ALA A 16 16.50 -8.71 21.88
N CYS A 17 16.22 -9.69 21.02
CA CYS A 17 16.13 -9.45 19.59
C CYS A 17 14.92 -8.55 19.35
N ALA A 18 15.12 -7.23 19.38
CA ALA A 18 14.13 -6.30 18.90
C ALA A 18 13.97 -6.54 17.40
N PRO A 19 12.72 -6.75 16.89
CA PRO A 19 12.51 -6.86 15.45
C PRO A 19 12.98 -5.55 14.80
N VAL A 20 13.92 -5.67 13.88
CA VAL A 20 14.35 -4.53 13.06
C VAL A 20 13.15 -4.17 12.21
N ALA A 21 12.55 -3.01 12.46
CA ALA A 21 11.50 -2.48 11.60
C ALA A 21 12.13 -2.22 10.22
N VAL A 22 11.75 -3.03 9.23
CA VAL A 22 12.12 -2.79 7.84
C VAL A 22 11.43 -1.50 7.43
N PRO A 23 12.16 -0.45 7.02
CA PRO A 23 11.51 0.78 6.59
C PRO A 23 10.63 0.48 5.40
N MET A 24 9.35 0.85 5.49
CA MET A 24 8.41 0.73 4.37
C MET A 24 8.95 1.57 3.20
N PRO A 25 9.02 1.04 1.97
CA PRO A 25 9.49 1.79 0.83
C PRO A 25 8.64 3.05 0.66
N ILE A 26 9.30 4.19 0.48
CA ILE A 26 8.63 5.47 0.25
C ILE A 26 7.89 5.37 -1.08
N GLN A 27 6.55 5.39 -1.04
CA GLN A 27 5.78 5.38 -2.27
C GLN A 27 6.08 6.64 -3.11
N PRO A 28 6.12 6.52 -4.46
CA PRO A 28 6.54 7.59 -5.35
C PRO A 28 5.56 8.77 -5.42
N PHE A 29 4.34 8.61 -4.93
CA PHE A 29 3.27 9.61 -4.99
C PHE A 29 2.65 9.82 -3.61
N PRO A 30 3.22 10.71 -2.79
CA PRO A 30 2.75 10.96 -1.43
C PRO A 30 1.33 11.56 -1.36
N ASP A 31 0.83 12.08 -2.46
CA ASP A 31 -0.53 12.62 -2.58
C ASP A 31 -1.59 11.56 -2.97
N VAL A 32 -1.18 10.30 -3.18
CA VAL A 32 -2.07 9.15 -3.27
C VAL A 32 -2.14 8.48 -1.90
N PRO A 33 -3.20 8.71 -1.13
CA PRO A 33 -3.29 8.19 0.23
C PRO A 33 -3.57 6.68 0.21
N VAL A 34 -2.76 5.94 0.95
CA VAL A 34 -2.94 4.51 1.20
C VAL A 34 -3.16 4.31 2.69
N PRO A 35 -4.20 3.59 3.11
CA PRO A 35 -4.41 3.23 4.51
C PRO A 35 -3.19 2.51 5.09
N ALA A 36 -2.78 2.90 6.31
CA ALA A 36 -1.59 2.33 6.95
C ALA A 36 -1.75 0.84 7.30
N GLU A 37 -2.99 0.38 7.46
CA GLU A 37 -3.36 -1.00 7.75
C GLU A 37 -3.33 -1.93 6.53
N TRP A 38 -3.21 -1.40 5.32
CA TRP A 38 -3.08 -2.21 4.11
C TRP A 38 -1.65 -2.73 3.97
N THR A 39 -1.53 -4.00 3.65
CA THR A 39 -0.22 -4.65 3.50
C THR A 39 0.26 -4.55 2.06
N PRO A 40 1.46 -3.99 1.78
CA PRO A 40 2.03 -4.00 0.45
C PRO A 40 2.25 -5.43 -0.06
N TYR A 41 1.99 -5.67 -1.34
CA TYR A 41 2.25 -6.97 -1.98
C TYR A 41 3.74 -7.32 -1.97
N SER A 42 4.59 -6.33 -2.17
CA SER A 42 6.05 -6.46 -2.12
C SER A 42 6.68 -5.18 -1.60
N ASP A 43 7.96 -5.25 -1.24
CA ASP A 43 8.74 -4.07 -0.84
C ASP A 43 9.06 -3.14 -2.02
N ASP A 44 8.83 -3.62 -3.24
CA ASP A 44 9.04 -2.89 -4.48
C ASP A 44 7.72 -2.48 -5.13
N TRP A 45 7.73 -1.35 -5.79
CA TRP A 45 6.66 -0.87 -6.67
C TRP A 45 7.23 -0.65 -8.08
N VAL A 46 6.39 -0.83 -9.10
CA VAL A 46 6.79 -0.64 -10.49
C VAL A 46 6.62 0.83 -10.88
N MET A 47 7.68 1.45 -11.38
CA MET A 47 7.65 2.81 -11.91
C MET A 47 8.24 2.85 -13.33
N ILE A 48 7.56 3.56 -14.20
CA ILE A 48 8.01 3.86 -15.55
C ILE A 48 8.12 5.39 -15.67
N ARG A 49 9.29 5.87 -16.07
CA ARG A 49 9.53 7.29 -16.31
C ARG A 49 9.87 7.54 -17.76
N SER A 50 9.23 8.55 -18.34
CA SER A 50 9.57 9.14 -19.62
C SER A 50 9.69 10.66 -19.45
N PRO A 51 10.19 11.40 -20.45
CA PRO A 51 10.24 12.86 -20.36
C PRO A 51 8.86 13.50 -20.10
N LYS A 52 7.79 12.89 -20.58
CA LYS A 52 6.44 13.44 -20.51
C LYS A 52 5.59 12.89 -19.38
N ILE A 53 5.76 11.63 -19.00
CA ILE A 53 4.88 10.95 -18.07
C ILE A 53 5.71 10.11 -17.10
N THR A 54 5.31 10.14 -15.83
CA THR A 54 5.69 9.16 -14.82
C THR A 54 4.47 8.30 -14.51
N ALA A 55 4.60 6.98 -14.65
CA ALA A 55 3.57 6.02 -14.28
C ALA A 55 4.08 5.08 -13.19
N ALA A 56 3.21 4.70 -12.26
CA ALA A 56 3.53 3.73 -11.23
C ALA A 56 2.36 2.79 -10.97
N ARG A 57 2.68 1.60 -10.48
CA ARG A 57 1.73 0.60 -10.02
C ARG A 57 2.08 0.19 -8.60
N LEU A 58 1.10 0.22 -7.71
CA LEU A 58 1.20 -0.09 -6.29
C LEU A 58 0.14 -1.13 -5.96
N ILE A 59 0.53 -2.25 -5.35
CA ILE A 59 -0.38 -3.35 -5.03
C ILE A 59 -0.37 -3.58 -3.53
N TYR A 60 -1.57 -3.72 -2.96
CA TYR A 60 -1.80 -3.98 -1.54
C TYR A 60 -2.80 -5.10 -1.33
N PHE A 61 -2.81 -5.62 -0.09
CA PHE A 61 -3.83 -6.52 0.43
C PHE A 61 -4.49 -5.92 1.66
N THR A 62 -5.78 -6.20 1.83
CA THR A 62 -6.53 -5.83 3.04
C THR A 62 -7.51 -6.94 3.42
N PRO A 63 -7.79 -7.15 4.72
CA PRO A 63 -8.85 -8.06 5.15
C PRO A 63 -10.26 -7.49 4.99
N GLU A 64 -10.40 -6.19 4.63
CA GLU A 64 -11.68 -5.56 4.36
C GLU A 64 -12.38 -6.19 3.14
N SER A 65 -13.70 -6.16 3.11
CA SER A 65 -14.47 -6.52 1.91
C SER A 65 -14.22 -5.51 0.76
N VAL A 66 -14.56 -5.88 -0.47
CA VAL A 66 -14.45 -4.98 -1.64
C VAL A 66 -15.17 -3.66 -1.40
N ASP A 67 -16.40 -3.71 -0.86
CA ASP A 67 -17.20 -2.49 -0.65
C ASP A 67 -16.62 -1.60 0.48
N GLU A 68 -16.12 -2.19 1.57
CA GLU A 68 -15.45 -1.45 2.66
C GLU A 68 -14.14 -0.82 2.18
N THR A 69 -13.31 -1.59 1.48
CA THR A 69 -12.06 -1.14 0.87
C THR A 69 -12.30 0.05 -0.05
N LEU A 70 -13.32 -0.06 -0.90
CA LEU A 70 -13.68 0.99 -1.85
C LEU A 70 -14.17 2.25 -1.15
N ALA A 71 -15.04 2.11 -0.15
CA ALA A 71 -15.54 3.23 0.64
C ALA A 71 -14.39 3.93 1.41
N HIS A 72 -13.44 3.16 1.94
CA HIS A 72 -12.26 3.67 2.62
C HIS A 72 -11.36 4.47 1.67
N ALA A 73 -11.00 3.88 0.52
CA ALA A 73 -10.18 4.54 -0.50
C ALA A 73 -10.84 5.83 -1.02
N ARG A 74 -12.13 5.80 -1.34
CA ARG A 74 -12.87 6.97 -1.81
C ARG A 74 -12.80 8.15 -0.84
N ARG A 75 -12.97 7.88 0.46
CA ARG A 75 -12.88 8.93 1.49
C ARG A 75 -11.48 9.57 1.53
N LEU A 76 -10.43 8.75 1.47
CA LEU A 76 -9.06 9.25 1.51
C LEU A 76 -8.69 10.00 0.24
N MET A 77 -9.05 9.48 -0.93
CA MET A 77 -8.79 10.12 -2.22
C MET A 77 -9.48 11.48 -2.30
N ALA A 78 -10.75 11.58 -1.89
CA ALA A 78 -11.48 12.85 -1.86
C ALA A 78 -10.82 13.87 -0.93
N ARG A 79 -10.36 13.46 0.27
CA ARG A 79 -9.62 14.34 1.19
C ARG A 79 -8.29 14.82 0.62
N ALA A 80 -7.64 14.03 -0.21
CA ALA A 80 -6.40 14.38 -0.90
C ALA A 80 -6.61 15.21 -2.18
N GLY A 81 -7.86 15.58 -2.49
CA GLY A 81 -8.21 16.41 -3.64
C GLY A 81 -8.39 15.67 -4.95
N TRP A 82 -8.48 14.34 -4.92
CA TRP A 82 -8.81 13.53 -6.09
C TRP A 82 -10.33 13.50 -6.32
N ILE A 83 -10.74 13.57 -7.57
CA ILE A 83 -12.14 13.56 -8.00
C ILE A 83 -12.41 12.26 -8.74
N GLU A 84 -13.41 11.49 -8.28
CA GLU A 84 -13.87 10.31 -9.00
C GLU A 84 -14.50 10.69 -10.33
N THR A 85 -14.00 10.12 -11.43
CA THR A 85 -14.45 10.41 -12.79
C THR A 85 -15.23 9.25 -13.39
N HIS A 86 -14.92 8.02 -12.98
CA HIS A 86 -15.59 6.81 -13.47
C HIS A 86 -15.52 5.68 -12.47
N SER A 87 -16.49 4.75 -12.53
CA SER A 87 -16.51 3.54 -11.71
C SER A 87 -17.27 2.44 -12.42
N GLU A 88 -16.74 1.21 -12.39
CA GLU A 88 -17.37 0.06 -13.02
C GLU A 88 -17.14 -1.22 -12.20
N ARG A 89 -18.20 -2.05 -12.08
CA ARG A 89 -18.09 -3.40 -11.51
C ARG A 89 -17.78 -4.42 -12.61
N PHE A 90 -16.98 -5.41 -12.27
CA PHE A 90 -16.63 -6.50 -13.19
C PHE A 90 -16.46 -7.82 -12.43
N VAL A 91 -16.29 -8.89 -13.19
CA VAL A 91 -15.89 -10.21 -12.68
C VAL A 91 -14.63 -10.60 -13.45
N ASN A 92 -13.57 -10.97 -12.73
CA ASN A 92 -12.31 -11.35 -13.37
C ASN A 92 -12.37 -12.77 -13.98
N ALA A 93 -11.28 -13.22 -14.60
CA ALA A 93 -11.19 -14.53 -15.24
C ALA A 93 -11.39 -15.69 -14.26
N GLU A 94 -10.96 -15.54 -13.00
CA GLU A 94 -11.11 -16.53 -11.92
C GLU A 94 -12.49 -16.46 -11.25
N LYS A 95 -13.43 -15.66 -11.77
CA LYS A 95 -14.78 -15.45 -11.26
C LYS A 95 -14.89 -14.68 -9.95
N PHE A 96 -13.85 -13.95 -9.56
CA PHE A 96 -13.91 -13.03 -8.43
C PHE A 96 -14.52 -11.69 -8.83
N PRO A 97 -15.47 -11.16 -8.03
CA PRO A 97 -16.03 -9.84 -8.25
C PRO A 97 -15.01 -8.75 -7.95
N GLY A 98 -15.05 -7.68 -8.70
CA GLY A 98 -14.21 -6.51 -8.52
C GLY A 98 -14.89 -5.22 -8.94
N VAL A 99 -14.24 -4.12 -8.58
CA VAL A 99 -14.63 -2.77 -8.99
C VAL A 99 -13.36 -2.02 -9.36
N TRP A 100 -13.38 -1.29 -10.46
CA TRP A 100 -12.37 -0.29 -10.69
C TRP A 100 -12.97 1.11 -10.66
N VAL A 101 -12.19 2.05 -10.17
CA VAL A 101 -12.56 3.46 -10.03
C VAL A 101 -11.43 4.30 -10.58
N GLU A 102 -11.77 5.32 -11.34
CA GLU A 102 -10.82 6.29 -11.87
C GLU A 102 -10.99 7.62 -11.15
N PHE A 103 -9.87 8.21 -10.76
CA PHE A 103 -9.77 9.51 -10.12
C PHE A 103 -8.88 10.42 -10.94
N GLY A 104 -9.27 11.69 -11.04
CA GLY A 104 -8.49 12.76 -11.66
C GLY A 104 -8.06 13.80 -10.64
N LYS A 105 -6.85 14.37 -10.84
CA LYS A 105 -6.35 15.52 -10.07
C LYS A 105 -5.46 16.37 -10.96
N GLY A 106 -5.99 17.47 -11.48
CA GLY A 106 -5.34 18.22 -12.57
C GLY A 106 -5.20 17.33 -13.81
N ASP A 107 -3.98 17.16 -14.29
CA ASP A 107 -3.66 16.30 -15.44
C ASP A 107 -3.27 14.87 -15.04
N ASP A 108 -3.29 14.57 -13.73
CA ASP A 108 -2.95 13.26 -13.20
C ASP A 108 -4.18 12.35 -13.19
N ILE A 109 -3.97 11.07 -13.48
CA ILE A 109 -5.01 10.04 -13.45
C ILE A 109 -4.54 8.92 -12.53
N CYS A 110 -5.42 8.50 -11.63
CA CYS A 110 -5.22 7.35 -10.75
C CYS A 110 -6.37 6.36 -10.93
N ARG A 111 -6.08 5.14 -11.36
CA ARG A 111 -7.05 4.04 -11.38
C ARG A 111 -6.81 3.14 -10.20
N LEU A 112 -7.85 2.93 -9.42
CA LEU A 112 -7.91 1.98 -8.33
C LEU A 112 -8.72 0.77 -8.78
N THR A 113 -8.14 -0.42 -8.70
CA THR A 113 -8.85 -1.68 -8.93
C THR A 113 -8.89 -2.47 -7.63
N VAL A 114 -10.07 -2.85 -7.19
CA VAL A 114 -10.31 -3.63 -5.98
C VAL A 114 -10.97 -4.95 -6.38
N ILE A 115 -10.34 -6.08 -6.04
CA ILE A 115 -10.80 -7.41 -6.44
C ILE A 115 -10.87 -8.29 -5.20
N GLU A 116 -11.99 -9.01 -5.04
CA GLU A 116 -12.09 -10.06 -4.05
C GLU A 116 -11.08 -11.18 -4.35
N GLY A 117 -10.38 -11.66 -3.35
CA GLY A 117 -9.44 -12.76 -3.47
C GLY A 117 -9.68 -13.81 -2.39
N THR A 118 -8.97 -14.92 -2.46
CA THR A 118 -9.05 -15.96 -1.45
C THR A 118 -8.37 -15.49 -0.16
N GLY A 119 -9.17 -15.13 0.86
CA GLY A 119 -8.70 -14.71 2.17
C GLY A 119 -8.26 -13.25 2.31
N ALA A 120 -8.21 -12.50 1.23
CA ALA A 120 -7.90 -11.06 1.26
C ALA A 120 -8.46 -10.35 0.03
N THR A 121 -8.72 -9.06 0.16
CA THR A 121 -9.06 -8.18 -0.97
C THR A 121 -7.77 -7.60 -1.56
N HIS A 122 -7.62 -7.69 -2.87
CA HIS A 122 -6.52 -7.12 -3.63
C HIS A 122 -6.82 -5.70 -4.04
N VAL A 123 -5.87 -4.81 -3.86
CA VAL A 123 -5.97 -3.39 -4.19
C VAL A 123 -4.82 -3.01 -5.10
N ASP A 124 -5.13 -2.53 -6.30
CA ASP A 124 -4.15 -2.17 -7.32
C ASP A 124 -4.35 -0.69 -7.72
N TYR A 125 -3.38 0.14 -7.38
CA TYR A 125 -3.31 1.52 -7.87
C TYR A 125 -2.44 1.59 -9.11
N THR A 126 -2.99 2.08 -10.20
CA THR A 126 -2.23 2.47 -11.39
C THR A 126 -2.33 3.98 -11.55
N LEU A 127 -1.19 4.65 -11.48
CA LEU A 127 -1.08 6.10 -11.52
C LEU A 127 -0.32 6.55 -12.75
N ALA A 128 -0.82 7.59 -13.43
CA ALA A 128 -0.12 8.30 -14.48
C ALA A 128 -0.09 9.80 -14.16
N ARG A 129 1.11 10.37 -14.15
CA ARG A 129 1.37 11.78 -13.86
C ARG A 129 2.07 12.46 -15.03
N VAL A 130 1.56 13.59 -15.46
CA VAL A 130 2.22 14.42 -16.46
C VAL A 130 3.40 15.16 -15.83
N ASN A 131 4.58 15.01 -16.40
CA ASN A 131 5.78 15.69 -15.89
C ASN A 131 5.74 17.19 -16.26
N PRO A 132 5.96 18.10 -15.31
CA PRO A 132 6.04 19.52 -15.60
C PRO A 132 7.19 19.82 -16.57
N GLY A 133 6.93 20.65 -17.59
CA GLY A 133 7.94 21.05 -18.58
C GLY A 133 8.01 20.16 -19.83
N SER A 134 7.04 19.29 -20.07
CA SER A 134 6.96 18.43 -21.26
C SER A 134 6.34 19.10 -22.50
N SER A 135 6.27 20.44 -22.50
CA SER A 135 5.76 21.24 -23.65
C SER A 135 6.83 21.49 -24.70
#